data_5f0c78963a21d359fdfce382e706be3b
#
_entry.id   5f0c78963a21d359fdfce382e706be3b
#
_cell.length_a   1.000
_cell.length_b   1.000
_cell.length_c   1.000
_cell.angle_alpha   90.00
_cell.angle_beta   90.00
_cell.angle_gamma   90.00
#
_symmetry.space_group_name_H-M   'P 1'
#
loop_
_entity.id
_entity.type
_entity.pdbx_description
1 polymer ?
#
loop_
_entity_poly.entity_id
_entity_poly.type
_entity_poly.pdbx_seq_one_letter_code
_entity_poly.pdbx_strand_id
1 'polypeptide(L)'
;METVTLGGETAAVDADHGFDRETFKKFISFDVGNGDPIYYHSVGKLYRQPGGEVIAGVEALVSNRLVKIDDESAEAICRTIVIYRDPDTGEILQEDDGRHIIREYPYIKANFELKDRRLVIHTEGLSGPHQNGHYGLAKVSNDKVYAQKSGGCTFFYWTLYGEVETPIGKVWFNEAYNGSTDPDVMVMNRYGTLPAFAGMGDGFMQTTAARIDSYSDLPQHLREYVEEFAPSHSGPPVDDAEIEVLKEQYLADQPPLAPQSAAPEKLSTEEIAAVAGQYFSCLRNMEVDELLELFSDDALSWDPVGTPPMLVKDKSTNYFRALSSIFEKMSLTEDDIFVAGDEAAIRWTGVAKLRSKQEEISFEGISVFTVNPDGLISSVRSYWDKKGLMSSL
;
A
#
# COMPACT_ATOMS: atom_id res chain seq x y z
N MET A 1 -5.96 -0.14 -41.10
CA MET A 1 -6.28 -0.20 -39.68
C MET A 1 -7.60 0.52 -39.54
N GLU A 2 -8.71 -0.25 -39.59
CA GLU A 2 -10.04 0.31 -39.48
C GLU A 2 -10.31 0.67 -38.03
N THR A 3 -10.63 1.92 -37.82
CA THR A 3 -11.06 2.45 -36.52
C THR A 3 -12.47 1.93 -36.26
N VAL A 4 -12.61 0.97 -35.34
CA VAL A 4 -13.94 0.57 -34.86
C VAL A 4 -14.47 1.69 -33.99
N THR A 5 -15.33 2.51 -34.58
CA THR A 5 -16.13 3.47 -33.83
C THR A 5 -17.25 2.68 -33.15
N LEU A 6 -17.13 2.41 -31.86
CA LEU A 6 -18.27 1.98 -31.05
C LEU A 6 -19.23 3.16 -30.93
N GLY A 7 -20.13 3.28 -31.89
CA GLY A 7 -21.28 4.16 -31.83
C GLY A 7 -22.29 3.63 -30.83
N GLY A 8 -22.16 4.01 -29.60
CA GLY A 8 -23.15 3.96 -28.55
C GLY A 8 -22.92 5.21 -27.73
N GLU A 9 -23.97 6.00 -27.53
CA GLU A 9 -24.00 6.99 -26.48
C GLU A 9 -23.37 6.33 -25.26
N THR A 10 -22.22 6.80 -24.82
CA THR A 10 -21.73 6.53 -23.46
C THR A 10 -22.79 7.10 -22.56
N ALA A 11 -23.82 6.32 -22.22
CA ALA A 11 -24.58 6.58 -21.03
C ALA A 11 -23.49 6.74 -19.95
N ALA A 12 -23.35 7.96 -19.50
CA ALA A 12 -22.47 8.25 -18.40
C ALA A 12 -22.78 7.19 -17.35
N VAL A 13 -21.76 6.44 -16.90
CA VAL A 13 -21.86 5.54 -15.76
C VAL A 13 -21.97 6.41 -14.50
N ASP A 14 -22.70 7.46 -14.58
CA ASP A 14 -23.22 8.24 -13.48
C ASP A 14 -24.59 7.64 -13.11
N ALA A 15 -24.53 6.32 -12.95
CA ALA A 15 -25.67 5.56 -12.47
C ALA A 15 -25.86 5.84 -10.98
N ASP A 16 -26.37 6.99 -10.69
CA ASP A 16 -26.96 7.39 -9.41
C ASP A 16 -28.28 6.62 -9.16
N HIS A 17 -28.41 5.45 -9.77
CA HIS A 17 -29.61 4.66 -9.79
C HIS A 17 -29.70 3.76 -8.58
N GLY A 18 -30.07 4.34 -7.44
CA GLY A 18 -30.50 3.56 -6.31
C GLY A 18 -29.76 3.76 -4.99
N PHE A 19 -28.90 4.77 -4.87
CA PHE A 19 -28.37 5.09 -3.56
C PHE A 19 -29.50 5.56 -2.64
N ASP A 20 -29.72 4.79 -1.59
CA ASP A 20 -30.58 5.13 -0.47
C ASP A 20 -29.72 5.25 0.77
N ARG A 21 -29.66 6.46 1.31
CA ARG A 21 -28.82 6.80 2.47
C ARG A 21 -29.15 5.95 3.69
N GLU A 22 -30.43 5.76 3.96
CA GLU A 22 -30.86 4.99 5.14
C GLU A 22 -30.50 3.49 4.99
N THR A 23 -30.64 2.96 3.79
CA THR A 23 -30.19 1.59 3.50
C THR A 23 -28.66 1.48 3.67
N PHE A 24 -27.89 2.46 3.19
CA PHE A 24 -26.44 2.46 3.35
C PHE A 24 -26.02 2.58 4.82
N LYS A 25 -26.65 3.48 5.59
CA LYS A 25 -26.40 3.59 7.05
C LYS A 25 -26.62 2.27 7.77
N LYS A 26 -27.74 1.60 7.50
CA LYS A 26 -28.00 0.27 8.06
C LYS A 26 -26.94 -0.74 7.65
N PHE A 27 -26.54 -0.71 6.41
CA PHE A 27 -25.53 -1.63 5.86
C PHE A 27 -24.17 -1.45 6.56
N ILE A 28 -23.70 -0.22 6.77
CA ILE A 28 -22.47 0.06 7.52
C ILE A 28 -22.67 0.13 9.05
N SER A 29 -23.84 -0.29 9.54
CA SER A 29 -24.20 -0.27 10.96
C SER A 29 -24.23 1.10 11.62
N PHE A 30 -24.40 2.17 10.86
CA PHE A 30 -24.39 3.56 11.37
C PHE A 30 -25.54 3.85 12.35
N ASP A 31 -26.70 3.20 12.17
CA ASP A 31 -27.89 3.37 13.01
C ASP A 31 -28.21 2.12 13.85
N VAL A 32 -27.27 1.19 13.98
CA VAL A 32 -27.51 -0.08 14.69
C VAL A 32 -26.93 0.00 16.09
N GLY A 33 -27.73 -0.41 17.05
CA GLY A 33 -27.25 -0.89 18.35
C GLY A 33 -27.22 0.12 19.48
N ASN A 34 -27.39 1.42 19.33
CA ASN A 34 -27.32 2.38 20.44
C ASN A 34 -26.18 2.11 21.44
N GLY A 35 -25.02 1.64 20.95
CA GLY A 35 -23.89 1.25 21.77
C GLY A 35 -23.85 -0.23 22.16
N ASP A 36 -24.78 -1.06 21.71
CA ASP A 36 -24.67 -2.51 21.84
C ASP A 36 -23.54 -3.04 20.95
N PRO A 37 -22.83 -4.11 21.40
CA PRO A 37 -21.77 -4.69 20.58
C PRO A 37 -22.25 -5.24 19.25
N ILE A 38 -21.51 -4.95 18.20
CA ILE A 38 -21.68 -5.47 16.85
C ILE A 38 -20.41 -6.23 16.47
N TYR A 39 -20.55 -7.37 15.86
CA TYR A 39 -19.43 -8.22 15.48
C TYR A 39 -19.34 -8.36 13.97
N TYR A 40 -18.11 -8.37 13.44
CA TYR A 40 -17.83 -8.73 12.07
C TYR A 40 -16.82 -9.87 12.06
N HIS A 41 -17.15 -10.93 11.38
CA HIS A 41 -16.24 -12.02 11.08
C HIS A 41 -15.79 -11.91 9.63
N SER A 42 -14.49 -11.86 9.41
CA SER A 42 -13.89 -11.74 8.09
C SER A 42 -13.00 -12.92 7.79
N VAL A 43 -13.08 -13.42 6.57
CA VAL A 43 -12.17 -14.45 6.06
C VAL A 43 -11.65 -14.06 4.68
N GLY A 44 -10.42 -14.42 4.38
CA GLY A 44 -9.82 -14.07 3.09
C GLY A 44 -8.38 -14.52 2.93
N LYS A 45 -7.67 -13.82 2.07
CA LYS A 45 -6.28 -14.12 1.72
C LYS A 45 -5.43 -12.87 1.59
N LEU A 46 -4.14 -13.03 1.86
CA LEU A 46 -3.09 -12.05 1.65
C LEU A 46 -2.22 -12.47 0.48
N TYR A 47 -2.00 -11.58 -0.46
CA TYR A 47 -1.25 -11.82 -1.69
C TYR A 47 -0.06 -10.88 -1.80
N ARG A 48 1.04 -11.37 -2.34
CA ARG A 48 2.19 -10.54 -2.73
C ARG A 48 1.94 -9.85 -4.06
N GLN A 49 2.36 -8.61 -4.18
CA GLN A 49 2.34 -7.86 -5.43
C GLN A 49 3.78 -7.63 -5.91
N PRO A 50 4.03 -7.66 -7.23
CA PRO A 50 3.08 -7.94 -8.33
C PRO A 50 2.84 -9.44 -8.61
N GLY A 51 3.47 -10.37 -7.90
CA GLY A 51 3.48 -11.79 -8.23
C GLY A 51 2.15 -12.52 -8.06
N GLY A 52 1.23 -12.04 -7.20
CA GLY A 52 -0.04 -12.70 -6.93
C GLY A 52 0.07 -13.97 -6.08
N GLU A 53 1.22 -14.26 -5.51
CA GLU A 53 1.45 -15.38 -4.59
C GLU A 53 0.58 -15.23 -3.34
N VAL A 54 -0.09 -16.31 -2.93
CA VAL A 54 -0.81 -16.35 -1.65
C VAL A 54 0.20 -16.52 -0.52
N ILE A 55 0.26 -15.54 0.37
CA ILE A 55 1.21 -15.52 1.48
C ILE A 55 0.57 -16.12 2.73
N ALA A 56 -0.71 -15.83 2.97
CA ALA A 56 -1.44 -16.31 4.14
C ALA A 56 -2.94 -16.36 3.90
N GLY A 57 -3.63 -17.25 4.59
CA GLY A 57 -5.02 -17.10 4.91
C GLY A 57 -5.19 -15.98 5.95
N VAL A 58 -6.31 -15.28 5.90
CA VAL A 58 -6.63 -14.20 6.83
C VAL A 58 -7.98 -14.50 7.46
N GLU A 59 -8.03 -14.50 8.78
CA GLU A 59 -9.27 -14.56 9.54
C GLU A 59 -9.29 -13.43 10.57
N ALA A 60 -10.38 -12.69 10.68
CA ALA A 60 -10.44 -11.55 11.57
C ALA A 60 -11.76 -11.46 12.31
N LEU A 61 -11.68 -11.01 13.56
CA LEU A 61 -12.81 -10.57 14.36
C LEU A 61 -12.68 -9.08 14.61
N VAL A 62 -13.73 -8.34 14.29
CA VAL A 62 -13.92 -6.95 14.71
C VAL A 62 -15.11 -6.93 15.66
N SER A 63 -14.88 -6.54 16.91
CA SER A 63 -15.93 -6.22 17.87
C SER A 63 -16.08 -4.70 17.91
N ASN A 64 -17.26 -4.21 17.67
CA ASN A 64 -17.52 -2.79 17.45
C ASN A 64 -18.70 -2.32 18.32
N ARG A 65 -18.61 -1.12 18.83
CA ARG A 65 -19.71 -0.39 19.46
C ARG A 65 -19.83 0.94 18.74
N LEU A 66 -21.00 1.17 18.16
CA LEU A 66 -21.25 2.37 17.38
C LEU A 66 -22.35 3.19 18.04
N VAL A 67 -22.10 4.47 18.24
CA VAL A 67 -23.04 5.42 18.84
C VAL A 67 -23.30 6.52 17.82
N LYS A 68 -24.56 6.65 17.42
CA LYS A 68 -25.00 7.75 16.57
C LYS A 68 -24.90 9.06 17.34
N ILE A 69 -24.25 10.06 16.77
CA ILE A 69 -24.16 11.41 17.29
C ILE A 69 -25.32 12.25 16.74
N ASP A 70 -25.48 12.25 15.42
CA ASP A 70 -26.54 12.91 14.69
C ASP A 70 -26.86 12.19 13.38
N ASP A 71 -27.59 12.82 12.46
CA ASP A 71 -27.95 12.20 11.19
C ASP A 71 -26.78 12.05 10.21
N GLU A 72 -25.68 12.75 10.41
CA GLU A 72 -24.50 12.74 9.54
C GLU A 72 -23.28 12.15 10.20
N SER A 73 -23.29 11.96 11.53
CA SER A 73 -22.12 11.54 12.29
C SER A 73 -22.39 10.43 13.30
N ALA A 74 -21.39 9.57 13.47
CA ALA A 74 -21.39 8.51 14.46
C ALA A 74 -19.96 8.29 14.98
N GLU A 75 -19.87 7.81 16.23
CA GLU A 75 -18.63 7.37 16.83
C GLU A 75 -18.63 5.85 16.96
N ALA A 76 -17.54 5.21 16.57
CA ALA A 76 -17.31 3.79 16.79
C ALA A 76 -16.08 3.58 17.67
N ILE A 77 -16.20 2.64 18.58
CA ILE A 77 -15.08 2.11 19.36
C ILE A 77 -15.02 0.62 19.12
N CYS A 78 -13.89 0.14 18.61
CA CYS A 78 -13.75 -1.27 18.27
C CYS A 78 -12.44 -1.86 18.75
N ARG A 79 -12.43 -3.19 18.84
CA ARG A 79 -11.24 -4.04 18.90
C ARG A 79 -11.18 -4.91 17.67
N THR A 80 -9.98 -5.16 17.21
CA THR A 80 -9.76 -6.03 16.06
C THR A 80 -8.63 -7.00 16.33
N ILE A 81 -8.85 -8.26 16.02
CA ILE A 81 -7.81 -9.26 15.94
C ILE A 81 -7.81 -9.87 14.55
N VAL A 82 -6.63 -9.96 13.94
CA VAL A 82 -6.40 -10.62 12.65
C VAL A 82 -5.45 -11.77 12.87
N ILE A 83 -5.86 -12.94 12.46
CA ILE A 83 -5.12 -14.20 12.59
C ILE A 83 -4.63 -14.57 11.19
N TYR A 84 -3.35 -14.84 11.07
CA TYR A 84 -2.77 -15.30 9.81
C TYR A 84 -2.56 -16.81 9.85
N ARG A 85 -2.96 -17.46 8.75
CA ARG A 85 -2.93 -18.92 8.63
C ARG A 85 -2.08 -19.33 7.45
N ASP A 86 -1.42 -20.44 7.58
CA ASP A 86 -0.76 -21.11 6.47
C ASP A 86 -1.78 -21.40 5.35
N PRO A 87 -1.50 -21.01 4.10
CA PRO A 87 -2.48 -21.10 3.02
C PRO A 87 -2.80 -22.54 2.60
N ASP A 88 -1.94 -23.50 2.90
CA ASP A 88 -2.08 -24.90 2.50
C ASP A 88 -2.66 -25.77 3.62
N THR A 89 -2.22 -25.57 4.87
CA THR A 89 -2.65 -26.37 6.02
C THR A 89 -3.79 -25.75 6.82
N GLY A 90 -3.95 -24.43 6.76
CA GLY A 90 -4.92 -23.67 7.57
C GLY A 90 -4.49 -23.48 9.03
N GLU A 91 -3.33 -23.98 9.43
CA GLU A 91 -2.78 -23.78 10.76
C GLU A 91 -2.39 -22.32 10.97
N ILE A 92 -2.44 -21.84 12.23
CA ILE A 92 -2.05 -20.47 12.55
C ILE A 92 -0.53 -20.35 12.35
N LEU A 93 -0.10 -19.34 11.59
CA LEU A 93 1.32 -19.05 11.40
C LEU A 93 1.97 -18.68 12.72
N GLN A 94 3.21 -19.12 12.91
CA GLN A 94 3.98 -18.91 14.12
C GLN A 94 5.35 -18.32 13.82
N GLU A 95 5.83 -17.49 14.74
CA GLU A 95 7.22 -17.06 14.80
C GLU A 95 8.14 -18.23 15.19
N ASP A 96 9.44 -18.06 15.06
CA ASP A 96 10.44 -19.09 15.42
C ASP A 96 10.38 -19.53 16.89
N ASP A 97 9.88 -18.67 17.77
CA ASP A 97 9.69 -18.93 19.20
C ASP A 97 8.34 -19.56 19.55
N GLY A 98 7.51 -19.86 18.55
CA GLY A 98 6.19 -20.49 18.70
C GLY A 98 5.05 -19.53 18.98
N ARG A 99 5.29 -18.21 19.03
CA ARG A 99 4.21 -17.22 19.16
C ARG A 99 3.38 -17.15 17.88
N HIS A 100 2.07 -17.03 18.03
CA HIS A 100 1.17 -16.87 16.90
C HIS A 100 1.42 -15.54 16.18
N ILE A 101 1.47 -15.58 14.85
CA ILE A 101 1.52 -14.37 14.02
C ILE A 101 0.11 -13.83 13.89
N ILE A 102 -0.17 -12.77 14.64
CA ILE A 102 -1.46 -12.09 14.68
C ILE A 102 -1.27 -10.58 14.56
N ARG A 103 -2.35 -9.89 14.27
CA ARG A 103 -2.42 -8.44 14.36
C ARG A 103 -3.54 -8.06 15.32
N GLU A 104 -3.20 -7.36 16.39
CA GLU A 104 -4.13 -6.91 17.39
C GLU A 104 -4.25 -5.39 17.38
N TYR A 105 -5.49 -4.93 17.52
CA TYR A 105 -5.79 -3.54 17.83
C TYR A 105 -6.62 -3.54 19.12
N PRO A 106 -5.98 -3.27 20.27
CA PRO A 106 -6.65 -3.22 21.57
C PRO A 106 -7.79 -2.20 21.61
N TYR A 107 -7.67 -1.12 20.87
CA TYR A 107 -8.78 -0.27 20.52
C TYR A 107 -8.52 0.49 19.20
N ILE A 108 -9.60 0.84 18.54
CA ILE A 108 -9.67 1.85 17.49
C ILE A 108 -10.89 2.68 17.77
N LYS A 109 -10.71 4.00 17.92
CA LYS A 109 -11.81 4.97 18.01
C LYS A 109 -11.94 5.65 16.66
N ALA A 110 -13.13 5.68 16.10
CA ALA A 110 -13.38 6.22 14.78
C ALA A 110 -14.58 7.16 14.80
N ASN A 111 -14.41 8.37 14.29
CA ASN A 111 -15.50 9.31 14.06
C ASN A 111 -15.84 9.28 12.58
N PHE A 112 -17.07 8.89 12.28
CA PHE A 112 -17.61 8.80 10.93
C PHE A 112 -18.45 10.02 10.62
N GLU A 113 -18.22 10.61 9.44
CA GLU A 113 -19.06 11.65 8.86
C GLU A 113 -19.57 11.17 7.50
N LEU A 114 -20.88 11.06 7.33
CA LEU A 114 -21.53 10.71 6.07
C LEU A 114 -22.32 11.90 5.54
N LYS A 115 -21.72 12.66 4.64
CA LYS A 115 -22.32 13.85 4.04
C LYS A 115 -22.39 13.71 2.54
N ASP A 116 -23.56 13.92 1.96
CA ASP A 116 -23.76 13.89 0.51
C ASP A 116 -23.12 12.66 -0.16
N ARG A 117 -23.23 11.46 0.42
CA ARG A 117 -22.64 10.20 -0.04
C ARG A 117 -21.11 10.13 0.12
N ARG A 118 -20.48 11.10 0.75
CA ARG A 118 -19.06 11.05 1.07
C ARG A 118 -18.89 10.60 2.50
N LEU A 119 -18.12 9.53 2.68
CA LEU A 119 -17.76 9.00 3.99
C LEU A 119 -16.36 9.49 4.36
N VAL A 120 -16.24 10.19 5.47
CA VAL A 120 -14.96 10.61 6.06
C VAL A 120 -14.84 9.95 7.41
N ILE A 121 -13.69 9.36 7.69
CA ILE A 121 -13.43 8.65 8.93
C ILE A 121 -12.15 9.23 9.53
N HIS A 122 -12.26 9.71 10.77
CA HIS A 122 -11.11 10.10 11.58
C HIS A 122 -10.89 9.02 12.62
N THR A 123 -9.73 8.38 12.59
CA THR A 123 -9.41 7.29 13.50
C THR A 123 -8.22 7.62 14.37
N GLU A 124 -8.27 7.15 15.60
CA GLU A 124 -7.12 6.93 16.47
C GLU A 124 -7.13 5.48 16.94
N GLY A 125 -5.95 4.90 17.14
CA GLY A 125 -5.91 3.51 17.59
C GLY A 125 -4.54 3.07 18.07
N LEU A 126 -4.55 2.01 18.87
CA LEU A 126 -3.35 1.28 19.27
C LEU A 126 -3.27 -0.01 18.48
N SER A 127 -2.10 -0.33 17.98
CA SER A 127 -1.78 -1.69 17.53
C SER A 127 -1.09 -2.45 18.65
N GLY A 128 -1.32 -3.76 18.72
CA GLY A 128 -0.76 -4.61 19.75
C GLY A 128 0.77 -4.79 19.67
N PRO A 129 1.38 -5.41 20.65
CA PRO A 129 2.83 -5.55 20.78
C PRO A 129 3.48 -6.30 19.62
N HIS A 130 2.75 -7.21 18.97
CA HIS A 130 3.23 -7.93 17.78
C HIS A 130 3.46 -7.03 16.54
N GLN A 131 3.05 -5.77 16.59
CA GLN A 131 3.21 -4.79 15.53
C GLN A 131 4.14 -3.64 15.91
N ASN A 132 5.04 -3.87 16.85
CA ASN A 132 5.89 -2.84 17.44
C ASN A 132 5.09 -1.70 18.10
N GLY A 133 3.83 -1.97 18.38
CA GLY A 133 3.05 -1.15 19.25
C GLY A 133 2.90 0.30 18.79
N HIS A 134 2.17 0.58 17.74
CA HIS A 134 2.05 1.94 17.25
C HIS A 134 0.69 2.55 17.61
N TYR A 135 0.74 3.73 18.21
CA TYR A 135 -0.38 4.65 18.21
C TYR A 135 -0.45 5.33 16.84
N GLY A 136 -1.58 5.26 16.18
CA GLY A 136 -1.78 5.83 14.86
C GLY A 136 -2.98 6.77 14.81
N LEU A 137 -2.80 7.91 14.14
CA LEU A 137 -3.88 8.80 13.76
C LEU A 137 -4.05 8.73 12.25
N ALA A 138 -5.28 8.51 11.79
CA ALA A 138 -5.57 8.50 10.37
C ALA A 138 -6.81 9.32 10.05
N LYS A 139 -6.76 9.97 8.90
CA LYS A 139 -7.95 10.52 8.23
C LYS A 139 -8.14 9.77 6.93
N VAL A 140 -9.29 9.15 6.79
CA VAL A 140 -9.66 8.36 5.63
C VAL A 140 -10.85 9.01 4.94
N SER A 141 -10.83 9.09 3.64
CA SER A 141 -11.89 9.71 2.85
C SER A 141 -12.19 8.90 1.61
N ASN A 142 -13.40 9.05 1.09
CA ASN A 142 -13.77 8.55 -0.23
C ASN A 142 -14.18 9.71 -1.15
N ASP A 143 -14.28 9.43 -2.43
CA ASP A 143 -14.90 10.37 -3.35
C ASP A 143 -16.41 10.35 -3.16
N LYS A 144 -17.02 9.17 -3.25
CA LYS A 144 -18.46 8.98 -3.27
C LYS A 144 -18.78 7.50 -2.99
N VAL A 145 -19.88 7.24 -2.30
CA VAL A 145 -20.48 5.91 -2.23
C VAL A 145 -21.40 5.75 -3.43
N TYR A 146 -21.22 4.68 -4.16
CA TYR A 146 -22.04 4.28 -5.30
C TYR A 146 -22.98 3.15 -4.90
N ALA A 147 -24.14 3.08 -5.56
CA ALA A 147 -25.09 2.00 -5.36
C ALA A 147 -25.72 1.57 -6.65
N GLN A 148 -26.04 0.28 -6.74
CA GLN A 148 -26.78 -0.32 -7.84
C GLN A 148 -27.82 -1.28 -7.29
N LYS A 149 -29.07 -1.19 -7.78
CA LYS A 149 -30.12 -2.15 -7.47
C LYS A 149 -30.23 -3.20 -8.57
N SER A 150 -30.25 -4.46 -8.17
CA SER A 150 -30.45 -5.58 -9.07
C SER A 150 -31.16 -6.72 -8.34
N GLY A 151 -32.26 -7.23 -8.88
CA GLY A 151 -33.01 -8.38 -8.36
C GLY A 151 -33.53 -8.21 -6.94
N GLY A 152 -33.77 -7.12 -6.38
CA GLY A 152 -34.24 -6.90 -5.00
C GLY A 152 -33.10 -6.70 -4.01
N CYS A 153 -31.85 -6.84 -4.45
CA CYS A 153 -30.65 -6.56 -3.69
C CYS A 153 -30.12 -5.17 -4.03
N THR A 154 -29.51 -4.50 -3.06
CA THR A 154 -28.72 -3.27 -3.27
C THR A 154 -27.25 -3.59 -3.09
N PHE A 155 -26.47 -3.30 -4.11
CA PHE A 155 -25.03 -3.37 -4.08
C PHE A 155 -24.47 -1.99 -3.82
N PHE A 156 -23.56 -1.87 -2.83
CA PHE A 156 -22.80 -0.67 -2.56
C PHE A 156 -21.35 -0.89 -2.94
N TYR A 157 -20.69 0.15 -3.44
CA TYR A 157 -19.25 0.15 -3.62
C TYR A 157 -18.66 1.53 -3.36
N TRP A 158 -17.52 1.54 -2.69
CA TRP A 158 -16.77 2.76 -2.39
C TRP A 158 -15.31 2.41 -2.15
N THR A 159 -14.46 3.41 -2.26
CA THR A 159 -13.04 3.27 -1.96
C THR A 159 -12.69 4.25 -0.86
N LEU A 160 -12.04 3.76 0.18
CA LEU A 160 -11.41 4.57 1.20
C LEU A 160 -9.92 4.65 0.92
N TYR A 161 -9.36 5.84 0.97
CA TYR A 161 -7.94 6.06 0.86
C TYR A 161 -7.49 7.02 1.95
N GLY A 162 -6.30 6.79 2.47
CA GLY A 162 -5.79 7.58 3.55
C GLY A 162 -4.31 7.35 3.82
N GLU A 163 -3.82 8.19 4.69
CA GLU A 163 -2.47 8.19 5.16
C GLU A 163 -2.50 8.01 6.68
N VAL A 164 -1.75 7.04 7.19
CA VAL A 164 -1.59 6.81 8.62
C VAL A 164 -0.23 7.33 9.02
N GLU A 165 -0.20 8.28 9.95
CA GLU A 165 1.04 8.69 10.60
C GLU A 165 1.45 7.63 11.63
N THR A 166 2.64 7.09 11.48
CA THR A 166 3.22 6.10 12.40
C THR A 166 4.60 6.57 12.86
N PRO A 167 5.14 6.03 13.96
CA PRO A 167 6.49 6.34 14.40
C PRO A 167 7.59 6.05 13.38
N ILE A 168 7.33 5.17 12.42
CA ILE A 168 8.28 4.83 11.34
C ILE A 168 8.02 5.62 10.06
N GLY A 169 7.13 6.64 10.11
CA GLY A 169 6.77 7.47 8.97
C GLY A 169 5.32 7.31 8.53
N LYS A 170 5.00 7.90 7.40
CA LYS A 170 3.67 7.86 6.83
C LYS A 170 3.48 6.60 6.00
N VAL A 171 2.39 5.89 6.26
CA VAL A 171 1.97 4.71 5.50
C VAL A 171 0.64 5.02 4.85
N TRP A 172 0.58 4.87 3.55
CA TRP A 172 -0.69 5.02 2.87
C TRP A 172 -1.37 3.66 2.63
N PHE A 173 -2.69 3.71 2.52
CA PHE A 173 -3.48 2.55 2.15
C PHE A 173 -4.65 2.95 1.25
N ASN A 174 -5.13 1.97 0.51
CA ASN A 174 -6.32 2.07 -0.31
C ASN A 174 -7.18 0.83 -0.03
N GLU A 175 -8.41 1.05 0.39
CA GLU A 175 -9.38 -0.01 0.66
C GLU A 175 -10.60 0.16 -0.23
N ALA A 176 -10.86 -0.82 -1.08
CA ALA A 176 -12.06 -0.88 -1.90
C ALA A 176 -13.08 -1.83 -1.27
N TYR A 177 -14.26 -1.33 -1.03
CA TYR A 177 -15.37 -2.06 -0.44
C TYR A 177 -16.45 -2.33 -1.47
N ASN A 178 -16.94 -3.56 -1.49
CA ASN A 178 -18.10 -3.98 -2.26
C ASN A 178 -19.04 -4.70 -1.31
N GLY A 179 -20.26 -4.26 -1.23
CA GLY A 179 -21.22 -4.82 -0.30
C GLY A 179 -22.57 -5.12 -0.94
N SER A 180 -23.29 -6.04 -0.32
CA SER A 180 -24.63 -6.48 -0.73
C SER A 180 -25.53 -6.52 0.48
N THR A 181 -26.77 -6.07 0.33
CA THR A 181 -27.76 -6.11 1.42
C THR A 181 -28.51 -7.43 1.54
N ASP A 182 -28.35 -8.33 0.55
CA ASP A 182 -28.96 -9.66 0.57
C ASP A 182 -28.10 -10.66 -0.24
N PRO A 183 -27.30 -11.51 0.38
CA PRO A 183 -26.99 -11.53 1.82
C PRO A 183 -26.24 -10.27 2.29
N ASP A 184 -26.33 -9.92 3.57
CA ASP A 184 -25.65 -8.79 4.18
C ASP A 184 -24.15 -9.13 4.37
N VAL A 185 -23.38 -8.92 3.33
CA VAL A 185 -21.94 -9.20 3.27
C VAL A 185 -21.17 -8.02 2.69
N MET A 186 -19.95 -7.86 3.13
CA MET A 186 -19.02 -6.85 2.65
C MET A 186 -17.72 -7.50 2.23
N VAL A 187 -17.25 -7.18 1.03
CA VAL A 187 -15.93 -7.57 0.53
C VAL A 187 -15.02 -6.36 0.63
N MET A 188 -13.93 -6.53 1.33
CA MET A 188 -12.87 -5.53 1.45
C MET A 188 -11.65 -6.00 0.65
N ASN A 189 -11.15 -5.10 -0.18
CA ASN A 189 -9.89 -5.26 -0.88
C ASN A 189 -8.96 -4.14 -0.41
N ARG A 190 -7.84 -4.50 0.19
CA ARG A 190 -6.86 -3.55 0.71
C ARG A 190 -5.55 -3.68 -0.04
N TYR A 191 -5.07 -2.56 -0.57
CA TYR A 191 -3.74 -2.41 -1.15
C TYR A 191 -2.86 -1.61 -0.19
N GLY A 192 -1.64 -2.04 -0.02
CA GLY A 192 -0.69 -1.35 0.85
C GLY A 192 0.51 -2.22 1.19
N THR A 193 1.29 -1.75 2.13
CA THR A 193 2.48 -2.46 2.60
C THR A 193 2.11 -3.75 3.34
N LEU A 194 2.78 -4.83 3.00
CA LEU A 194 2.63 -6.11 3.65
C LEU A 194 3.06 -6.06 5.14
N PRO A 195 2.46 -6.90 6.00
CA PRO A 195 2.98 -7.12 7.34
C PRO A 195 4.44 -7.58 7.34
N ALA A 196 5.18 -7.28 8.42
CA ALA A 196 6.62 -7.58 8.53
C ALA A 196 6.96 -9.06 8.25
N PHE A 197 6.14 -10.01 8.74
CA PHE A 197 6.36 -11.44 8.50
C PHE A 197 6.25 -11.84 7.01
N ALA A 198 5.51 -11.06 6.23
CA ALA A 198 5.31 -11.29 4.80
C ALA A 198 6.28 -10.48 3.92
N GLY A 199 7.17 -9.70 4.56
CA GLY A 199 8.12 -8.80 3.91
C GLY A 199 7.56 -7.39 3.73
N MET A 200 8.47 -6.43 3.52
CA MET A 200 8.17 -4.98 3.43
C MET A 200 7.83 -4.52 2.01
N GLY A 201 7.28 -5.39 1.19
CA GLY A 201 6.84 -5.03 -0.17
C GLY A 201 5.36 -4.67 -0.23
N ASP A 202 4.89 -4.36 -1.43
CA ASP A 202 3.48 -4.14 -1.69
C ASP A 202 2.69 -5.43 -1.62
N GLY A 203 1.45 -5.34 -1.16
CA GLY A 203 0.55 -6.46 -1.03
C GLY A 203 -0.89 -6.13 -1.31
N PHE A 204 -1.67 -7.19 -1.40
CA PHE A 204 -3.10 -7.12 -1.62
C PHE A 204 -3.79 -8.09 -0.67
N MET A 205 -4.69 -7.58 0.15
CA MET A 205 -5.55 -8.38 1.01
C MET A 205 -6.98 -8.33 0.50
N GLN A 206 -7.60 -9.48 0.34
CA GLN A 206 -9.01 -9.61 0.01
C GLN A 206 -9.70 -10.41 1.10
N THR A 207 -10.73 -9.82 1.71
CA THR A 207 -11.54 -10.48 2.74
C THR A 207 -13.02 -10.30 2.46
N THR A 208 -13.82 -11.27 2.88
CA THR A 208 -15.27 -11.16 2.94
C THR A 208 -15.67 -11.12 4.40
N ALA A 209 -16.39 -10.07 4.79
CA ALA A 209 -16.89 -9.85 6.15
C ALA A 209 -18.40 -10.04 6.20
N ALA A 210 -18.86 -10.74 7.21
CA ALA A 210 -20.26 -10.84 7.57
C ALA A 210 -20.49 -10.21 8.94
N ARG A 211 -21.59 -9.48 9.08
CA ARG A 211 -22.08 -9.04 10.38
C ARG A 211 -22.66 -10.21 11.13
N ILE A 212 -22.31 -10.32 12.41
CA ILE A 212 -22.74 -11.37 13.31
C ILE A 212 -23.53 -10.73 14.44
N ASP A 213 -24.72 -11.25 14.75
CA ASP A 213 -25.62 -10.65 15.74
C ASP A 213 -25.13 -10.84 17.19
N SER A 214 -24.37 -11.90 17.44
CA SER A 214 -23.87 -12.21 18.78
C SER A 214 -22.47 -12.84 18.70
N TYR A 215 -21.64 -12.59 19.72
CA TYR A 215 -20.35 -13.27 19.88
C TYR A 215 -20.48 -14.80 19.85
N SER A 216 -21.58 -15.34 20.39
CA SER A 216 -21.84 -16.78 20.41
C SER A 216 -22.08 -17.39 19.02
N ASP A 217 -22.42 -16.58 18.02
CA ASP A 217 -22.67 -17.02 16.65
C ASP A 217 -21.41 -17.09 15.79
N LEU A 218 -20.28 -16.63 16.32
CA LEU A 218 -18.99 -16.80 15.69
C LEU A 218 -18.60 -18.28 15.54
N PRO A 219 -17.77 -18.65 14.55
CA PRO A 219 -17.21 -19.99 14.44
C PRO A 219 -16.55 -20.45 15.75
N GLN A 220 -16.81 -21.69 16.16
CA GLN A 220 -16.34 -22.22 17.44
C GLN A 220 -14.82 -22.08 17.59
N HIS A 221 -14.07 -22.44 16.57
CA HIS A 221 -12.60 -22.36 16.60
C HIS A 221 -12.08 -20.94 16.82
N LEU A 222 -12.78 -19.91 16.28
CA LEU A 222 -12.40 -18.52 16.47
C LEU A 222 -12.72 -18.05 17.90
N ARG A 223 -13.87 -18.43 18.45
CA ARG A 223 -14.22 -18.14 19.84
C ARG A 223 -13.22 -18.77 20.81
N GLU A 224 -12.93 -20.07 20.64
CA GLU A 224 -11.95 -20.78 21.47
C GLU A 224 -10.58 -20.09 21.41
N TYR A 225 -10.15 -19.67 20.23
CA TYR A 225 -8.92 -18.93 20.06
C TYR A 225 -8.93 -17.60 20.82
N VAL A 226 -9.98 -16.81 20.64
CA VAL A 226 -10.10 -15.50 21.32
C VAL A 226 -10.16 -15.66 22.83
N GLU A 227 -10.93 -16.63 23.35
CA GLU A 227 -11.07 -16.90 24.79
C GLU A 227 -9.74 -17.33 25.42
N GLU A 228 -8.92 -18.09 24.72
CA GLU A 228 -7.64 -18.58 25.22
C GLU A 228 -6.51 -17.56 25.08
N PHE A 229 -6.37 -16.89 23.93
CA PHE A 229 -5.20 -16.09 23.61
C PHE A 229 -5.43 -14.57 23.59
N ALA A 230 -6.66 -14.11 23.40
CA ALA A 230 -6.99 -12.69 23.28
C ALA A 230 -8.35 -12.35 23.92
N PRO A 231 -8.60 -12.69 25.20
CA PRO A 231 -9.93 -12.62 25.83
C PRO A 231 -10.55 -11.21 25.82
N SER A 232 -9.74 -10.16 25.80
CA SER A 232 -10.22 -8.79 25.67
C SER A 232 -10.94 -8.51 24.35
N HIS A 233 -10.66 -9.28 23.29
CA HIS A 233 -11.27 -9.12 21.97
C HIS A 233 -12.65 -9.76 21.84
N SER A 234 -13.17 -10.39 22.89
CA SER A 234 -14.56 -10.90 22.93
C SER A 234 -15.62 -9.79 22.89
N GLY A 235 -15.24 -8.54 23.08
CA GLY A 235 -16.10 -7.36 22.98
C GLY A 235 -15.32 -6.07 22.72
N PRO A 236 -16.00 -5.00 22.30
CA PRO A 236 -15.39 -3.69 22.18
C PRO A 236 -15.04 -3.10 23.54
N PRO A 237 -14.16 -2.08 23.63
CA PRO A 237 -13.99 -1.31 24.86
C PRO A 237 -15.31 -0.77 25.37
N VAL A 238 -15.49 -0.80 26.68
CA VAL A 238 -16.78 -0.46 27.32
C VAL A 238 -17.04 1.05 27.26
N ASP A 239 -15.98 1.86 27.49
CA ASP A 239 -16.06 3.31 27.52
C ASP A 239 -14.69 3.97 27.27
N ASP A 240 -14.66 5.30 27.28
CA ASP A 240 -13.43 6.08 27.13
C ASP A 240 -12.46 5.90 28.31
N ALA A 241 -12.94 5.56 29.50
CA ALA A 241 -12.06 5.33 30.64
C ALA A 241 -11.21 4.06 30.43
N GLU A 242 -11.78 3.01 29.86
CA GLU A 242 -11.02 1.82 29.47
C GLU A 242 -9.98 2.14 28.38
N ILE A 243 -10.33 3.00 27.41
CA ILE A 243 -9.39 3.45 26.38
C ILE A 243 -8.20 4.18 27.00
N GLU A 244 -8.43 5.08 27.95
CA GLU A 244 -7.34 5.79 28.61
C GLU A 244 -6.43 4.84 29.40
N VAL A 245 -6.99 3.83 30.06
CA VAL A 245 -6.19 2.78 30.73
C VAL A 245 -5.34 2.00 29.72
N LEU A 246 -5.90 1.63 28.57
CA LEU A 246 -5.17 0.95 27.50
C LEU A 246 -4.03 1.83 26.95
N LYS A 247 -4.29 3.13 26.76
CA LYS A 247 -3.27 4.09 26.33
C LYS A 247 -2.13 4.18 27.34
N GLU A 248 -2.44 4.33 28.63
CA GLU A 248 -1.44 4.42 29.69
C GLU A 248 -0.59 3.15 29.79
N GLN A 249 -1.21 1.98 29.80
CA GLN A 249 -0.51 0.69 29.83
C GLN A 249 0.41 0.54 28.63
N TYR A 250 -0.09 0.87 27.47
CA TYR A 250 0.60 0.72 26.23
C TYR A 250 1.82 1.69 26.10
N LEU A 251 1.64 2.95 26.50
CA LEU A 251 2.72 3.93 26.51
C LEU A 251 3.77 3.64 27.59
N ALA A 252 3.38 3.00 28.70
CA ALA A 252 4.30 2.63 29.76
C ALA A 252 5.26 1.50 29.36
N ASP A 253 4.81 0.58 28.54
CA ASP A 253 5.62 -0.55 28.05
C ASP A 253 6.44 -0.23 26.79
N GLN A 254 6.23 0.95 26.21
CA GLN A 254 7.03 1.38 25.06
C GLN A 254 8.44 1.79 25.49
N PRO A 255 9.49 1.28 24.84
CA PRO A 255 10.78 1.93 24.95
C PRO A 255 10.57 3.42 24.53
N PRO A 256 11.20 4.37 25.23
CA PRO A 256 11.11 5.77 24.86
C PRO A 256 11.36 5.83 23.35
N LEU A 257 10.41 6.43 22.62
CA LEU A 257 10.54 6.62 21.16
C LEU A 257 11.98 7.05 20.93
N ALA A 258 12.75 6.23 20.26
CA ALA A 258 14.05 6.66 19.80
C ALA A 258 13.82 8.06 19.23
N PRO A 259 14.56 9.10 19.67
CA PRO A 259 14.33 10.44 19.17
C PRO A 259 14.21 10.25 17.66
N GLN A 260 13.06 10.63 17.10
CA GLN A 260 12.85 10.52 15.67
C GLN A 260 14.14 11.03 15.07
N SER A 261 14.93 10.16 14.48
CA SER A 261 15.99 10.64 13.60
C SER A 261 15.18 11.52 12.67
N ALA A 262 15.44 12.83 12.74
CA ALA A 262 14.70 13.82 11.98
C ALA A 262 14.43 13.17 10.63
N ALA A 263 13.15 13.06 10.24
CA ALA A 263 12.77 12.34 9.02
C ALA A 263 13.81 12.74 8.00
N PRO A 264 14.56 11.81 7.41
CA PRO A 264 15.78 12.14 6.69
C PRO A 264 15.46 13.35 5.83
N GLU A 265 16.22 14.41 6.02
CA GLU A 265 15.91 15.72 5.44
C GLU A 265 15.68 15.47 3.97
N LYS A 266 14.48 15.75 3.48
CA LYS A 266 14.15 15.46 2.07
C LYS A 266 15.17 16.19 1.24
N LEU A 267 15.86 15.48 0.39
CA LEU A 267 16.79 16.08 -0.54
C LEU A 267 16.08 17.21 -1.32
N SER A 268 16.75 18.30 -1.47
CA SER A 268 16.27 19.40 -2.29
C SER A 268 16.20 18.98 -3.77
N THR A 269 15.41 19.69 -4.54
CA THR A 269 15.32 19.52 -6.01
C THR A 269 16.70 19.58 -6.65
N GLU A 270 17.55 20.47 -6.16
CA GLU A 270 18.91 20.67 -6.65
C GLU A 270 19.83 19.48 -6.32
N GLU A 271 19.72 18.91 -5.14
CA GLU A 271 20.49 17.72 -4.75
C GLU A 271 20.11 16.51 -5.56
N ILE A 272 18.80 16.27 -5.76
CA ILE A 272 18.30 15.17 -6.60
C ILE A 272 18.77 15.34 -8.05
N ALA A 273 18.68 16.55 -8.60
CA ALA A 273 19.17 16.85 -9.93
C ALA A 273 20.69 16.64 -10.05
N ALA A 274 21.44 16.99 -9.01
CA ALA A 274 22.88 16.80 -8.97
C ALA A 274 23.28 15.32 -9.00
N VAL A 275 22.61 14.47 -8.21
CA VAL A 275 22.85 13.02 -8.21
C VAL A 275 22.59 12.42 -9.59
N ALA A 276 21.46 12.75 -10.20
CA ALA A 276 21.10 12.28 -11.53
C ALA A 276 22.07 12.82 -12.61
N GLY A 277 22.50 14.06 -12.53
CA GLY A 277 23.52 14.63 -13.42
C GLY A 277 24.89 13.95 -13.25
N GLN A 278 25.28 13.58 -12.03
CA GLN A 278 26.52 12.86 -11.78
C GLN A 278 26.52 11.47 -12.44
N TYR A 279 25.39 10.79 -12.51
CA TYR A 279 25.23 9.54 -13.25
C TYR A 279 25.65 9.71 -14.73
N PHE A 280 25.16 10.74 -15.42
CA PHE A 280 25.54 11.01 -16.82
C PHE A 280 27.01 11.41 -16.94
N SER A 281 27.55 12.14 -15.97
CA SER A 281 28.97 12.49 -15.94
C SER A 281 29.86 11.25 -15.86
N CYS A 282 29.56 10.32 -14.97
CA CYS A 282 30.30 9.06 -14.83
C CYS A 282 30.21 8.22 -16.12
N LEU A 283 29.03 8.17 -16.76
CA LEU A 283 28.89 7.47 -18.04
C LEU A 283 29.74 8.11 -19.16
N ARG A 284 29.76 9.44 -19.28
CA ARG A 284 30.57 10.16 -20.27
C ARG A 284 32.06 9.89 -20.12
N ASN A 285 32.50 9.81 -18.85
CA ASN A 285 33.89 9.61 -18.52
C ASN A 285 34.29 8.12 -18.47
N MET A 286 33.31 7.21 -18.56
CA MET A 286 33.49 5.77 -18.39
C MET A 286 34.02 5.40 -16.97
N GLU A 287 33.66 6.20 -15.96
CA GLU A 287 34.01 6.03 -14.54
C GLU A 287 33.04 5.04 -13.89
N VAL A 288 33.22 3.73 -14.18
CA VAL A 288 32.25 2.69 -13.82
C VAL A 288 32.21 2.46 -12.30
N ASP A 289 33.33 2.55 -11.61
CA ASP A 289 33.36 2.30 -10.18
C ASP A 289 32.68 3.46 -9.43
N GLU A 290 32.94 4.70 -9.80
CA GLU A 290 32.27 5.90 -9.30
C GLU A 290 30.77 5.90 -9.63
N LEU A 291 30.39 5.42 -10.82
CA LEU A 291 29.00 5.25 -11.21
C LEU A 291 28.26 4.29 -10.27
N LEU A 292 28.89 3.17 -9.92
CA LEU A 292 28.29 2.18 -9.01
C LEU A 292 28.15 2.70 -7.57
N GLU A 293 29.00 3.63 -7.16
CA GLU A 293 28.90 4.28 -5.83
C GLU A 293 27.65 5.18 -5.71
N LEU A 294 27.10 5.65 -6.84
CA LEU A 294 25.87 6.46 -6.82
C LEU A 294 24.60 5.65 -6.48
N PHE A 295 24.67 4.33 -6.52
CA PHE A 295 23.51 3.47 -6.31
C PHE A 295 23.45 2.88 -4.90
N SER A 296 22.23 2.67 -4.40
CA SER A 296 22.01 1.82 -3.22
C SER A 296 22.33 0.36 -3.54
N ASP A 297 22.53 -0.45 -2.50
CA ASP A 297 22.94 -1.86 -2.69
C ASP A 297 21.85 -2.71 -3.35
N ASP A 298 20.59 -2.33 -3.16
CA ASP A 298 19.39 -2.96 -3.70
C ASP A 298 18.83 -2.27 -4.96
N ALA A 299 19.57 -1.33 -5.54
CA ALA A 299 19.14 -0.54 -6.67
C ALA A 299 18.80 -1.37 -7.92
N LEU A 300 17.67 -1.07 -8.53
CA LEU A 300 17.19 -1.74 -9.74
C LEU A 300 17.29 -0.84 -10.98
N SER A 301 17.68 -1.44 -12.10
CA SER A 301 17.75 -0.77 -13.40
C SER A 301 16.89 -1.48 -14.44
N TRP A 302 16.07 -0.70 -15.18
CA TRP A 302 15.37 -1.11 -16.40
C TRP A 302 15.96 -0.33 -17.57
N ASP A 303 16.84 -0.97 -18.33
CA ASP A 303 17.55 -0.32 -19.42
C ASP A 303 17.58 -1.18 -20.72
N PRO A 304 16.66 -0.91 -21.67
CA PRO A 304 15.51 -0.01 -21.58
C PRO A 304 14.32 -0.64 -20.85
N VAL A 305 13.33 0.18 -20.50
CA VAL A 305 12.02 -0.29 -19.98
C VAL A 305 11.40 -1.29 -20.95
N GLY A 306 10.82 -2.37 -20.40
CA GLY A 306 10.35 -3.52 -21.17
C GLY A 306 11.35 -4.69 -21.19
N THR A 307 12.55 -4.51 -20.62
CA THR A 307 13.46 -5.60 -20.24
C THR A 307 13.27 -5.96 -18.76
N PRO A 308 13.59 -7.19 -18.33
CA PRO A 308 13.61 -7.52 -16.90
C PRO A 308 14.53 -6.58 -16.11
N PRO A 309 14.17 -6.21 -14.87
CA PRO A 309 15.05 -5.38 -14.05
C PRO A 309 16.36 -6.09 -13.73
N MET A 310 17.42 -5.32 -13.61
CA MET A 310 18.73 -5.77 -13.16
C MET A 310 19.04 -5.16 -11.80
N LEU A 311 19.60 -5.95 -10.90
CA LEU A 311 20.24 -5.42 -9.69
C LEU A 311 21.56 -4.77 -10.11
N VAL A 312 21.70 -3.45 -9.92
CA VAL A 312 22.82 -2.67 -10.46
C VAL A 312 24.17 -3.14 -9.93
N LYS A 313 24.24 -3.43 -8.64
CA LYS A 313 25.46 -3.91 -7.98
C LYS A 313 25.68 -5.43 -8.07
N ASP A 314 24.86 -6.16 -8.84
CA ASP A 314 25.12 -7.58 -9.07
C ASP A 314 26.40 -7.77 -9.87
N LYS A 315 27.39 -8.34 -9.19
CA LYS A 315 28.71 -8.62 -9.78
C LYS A 315 28.68 -9.61 -10.95
N SER A 316 27.60 -10.40 -11.08
CA SER A 316 27.47 -11.38 -12.17
C SER A 316 27.12 -10.74 -13.52
N THR A 317 26.44 -9.59 -13.53
CA THR A 317 25.95 -8.98 -14.77
C THR A 317 26.98 -8.10 -15.45
N ASN A 318 27.86 -7.44 -14.69
CA ASN A 318 28.90 -6.52 -15.20
C ASN A 318 28.42 -5.59 -16.32
N TYR A 319 27.15 -5.16 -16.28
CA TYR A 319 26.49 -4.44 -17.38
C TYR A 319 27.27 -3.21 -17.83
N PHE A 320 27.62 -2.33 -16.90
CA PHE A 320 28.36 -1.11 -17.21
C PHE A 320 29.79 -1.40 -17.70
N ARG A 321 30.42 -2.48 -17.22
CA ARG A 321 31.72 -2.93 -17.74
C ARG A 321 31.62 -3.51 -19.14
N ALA A 322 30.48 -4.14 -19.49
CA ALA A 322 30.23 -4.64 -20.83
C ALA A 322 30.06 -3.48 -21.84
N LEU A 323 29.47 -2.36 -21.44
CA LEU A 323 29.36 -1.18 -22.29
C LEU A 323 30.73 -0.70 -22.74
N SER A 324 31.73 -0.64 -21.86
CA SER A 324 33.09 -0.24 -22.20
C SER A 324 33.80 -1.18 -23.18
N SER A 325 33.38 -2.43 -23.28
CA SER A 325 33.92 -3.39 -24.25
C SER A 325 33.32 -3.23 -25.65
N ILE A 326 32.08 -2.72 -25.74
CA ILE A 326 31.35 -2.57 -27.01
C ILE A 326 31.64 -1.20 -27.64
N PHE A 327 31.62 -0.16 -26.84
CA PHE A 327 31.75 1.21 -27.31
C PHE A 327 33.21 1.72 -27.16
N GLU A 328 33.70 2.37 -28.22
CA GLU A 328 34.95 3.14 -28.20
C GLU A 328 34.74 4.47 -27.47
N LYS A 329 33.58 5.08 -27.73
CA LYS A 329 33.15 6.36 -27.13
C LYS A 329 31.65 6.31 -26.92
N MET A 330 31.20 6.80 -25.77
CA MET A 330 29.79 7.06 -25.49
C MET A 330 29.69 8.41 -24.80
N SER A 331 28.87 9.30 -25.34
CA SER A 331 28.58 10.60 -24.74
C SER A 331 27.09 10.75 -24.63
N LEU A 332 26.62 10.95 -23.42
CA LEU A 332 25.21 11.27 -23.11
C LEU A 332 25.14 12.71 -22.61
N THR A 333 24.32 13.50 -23.24
CA THR A 333 24.10 14.92 -22.90
C THR A 333 22.72 15.09 -22.37
N GLU A 334 22.59 15.66 -21.18
CA GLU A 334 21.32 16.01 -20.57
C GLU A 334 20.73 17.24 -21.26
N ASP A 335 19.55 17.08 -21.87
CA ASP A 335 18.86 18.16 -22.58
C ASP A 335 17.91 18.92 -21.64
N ASP A 336 17.10 18.19 -20.86
CA ASP A 336 16.15 18.74 -19.89
C ASP A 336 16.12 17.86 -18.64
N ILE A 337 15.98 18.50 -17.46
CA ILE A 337 15.87 17.85 -16.16
C ILE A 337 14.59 18.34 -15.47
N PHE A 338 13.76 17.41 -15.04
CA PHE A 338 12.54 17.66 -14.27
C PHE A 338 12.62 16.86 -12.98
N VAL A 339 12.46 17.54 -11.83
CA VAL A 339 12.48 16.91 -10.52
C VAL A 339 11.11 17.06 -9.84
N ALA A 340 10.57 15.97 -9.32
CA ALA A 340 9.33 15.95 -8.58
C ALA A 340 9.43 14.91 -7.44
N GLY A 341 9.27 15.37 -6.20
CA GLY A 341 9.41 14.50 -5.03
C GLY A 341 10.84 13.98 -4.88
N ASP A 342 11.02 12.69 -4.94
CA ASP A 342 12.30 11.96 -4.90
C ASP A 342 12.74 11.45 -6.28
N GLU A 343 12.04 11.84 -7.35
CA GLU A 343 12.35 11.41 -8.72
C GLU A 343 12.91 12.56 -9.58
N ALA A 344 13.88 12.22 -10.43
CA ALA A 344 14.37 13.07 -11.50
C ALA A 344 14.12 12.41 -12.84
N ALA A 345 13.39 13.07 -13.74
CA ALA A 345 13.24 12.66 -15.14
C ALA A 345 14.17 13.50 -16.02
N ILE A 346 15.07 12.85 -16.76
CA ILE A 346 16.06 13.52 -17.61
C ILE A 346 15.85 13.07 -19.04
N ARG A 347 15.59 14.04 -19.94
CA ARG A 347 15.70 13.83 -21.37
C ARG A 347 17.15 14.00 -21.79
N TRP A 348 17.66 13.09 -22.60
CA TRP A 348 19.04 13.08 -23.02
C TRP A 348 19.23 12.67 -24.47
N THR A 349 20.29 13.17 -25.09
CA THR A 349 20.77 12.75 -26.38
C THR A 349 22.11 12.03 -26.24
N GLY A 350 22.20 10.86 -26.86
CA GLY A 350 23.39 10.02 -26.86
C GLY A 350 24.10 10.01 -28.22
N VAL A 351 25.42 10.03 -28.20
CA VAL A 351 26.27 9.73 -29.35
C VAL A 351 27.21 8.61 -28.94
N ALA A 352 27.21 7.52 -29.69
CA ALA A 352 28.06 6.38 -29.44
C ALA A 352 28.86 5.97 -30.68
N LYS A 353 30.12 5.57 -30.46
CA LYS A 353 30.99 4.99 -31.49
C LYS A 353 31.36 3.57 -31.10
N LEU A 354 31.06 2.63 -31.97
CA LEU A 354 31.38 1.23 -31.74
C LEU A 354 32.86 0.97 -32.04
N ARG A 355 33.48 0.06 -31.27
CA ARG A 355 34.83 -0.44 -31.54
C ARG A 355 34.93 -1.18 -32.87
N SER A 356 33.83 -1.78 -33.33
CA SER A 356 33.74 -2.58 -34.55
C SER A 356 33.47 -1.75 -35.84
N LYS A 357 33.01 -0.50 -35.69
CA LYS A 357 32.62 0.38 -36.80
C LYS A 357 33.16 1.78 -36.61
N GLN A 358 33.45 2.47 -37.73
CA GLN A 358 33.95 3.86 -37.70
C GLN A 358 32.81 4.90 -37.58
N GLU A 359 31.58 4.50 -37.75
CA GLU A 359 30.42 5.38 -37.76
C GLU A 359 29.95 5.70 -36.32
N GLU A 360 29.60 6.97 -36.09
CA GLU A 360 28.94 7.41 -34.88
C GLU A 360 27.42 7.27 -35.04
N ILE A 361 26.75 6.82 -33.98
CA ILE A 361 25.32 6.62 -33.96
C ILE A 361 24.75 7.60 -32.94
N SER A 362 23.71 8.35 -33.31
CA SER A 362 22.97 9.22 -32.40
C SER A 362 21.65 8.56 -32.00
N PHE A 363 21.28 8.65 -30.71
CA PHE A 363 20.04 8.16 -30.17
C PHE A 363 19.61 9.05 -29.01
N GLU A 364 18.34 8.99 -28.65
CA GLU A 364 17.76 9.82 -27.59
C GLU A 364 16.92 8.97 -26.66
N GLY A 365 16.68 9.48 -25.45
CA GLY A 365 15.86 8.81 -24.47
C GLY A 365 15.48 9.70 -23.29
N ILE A 366 14.74 9.07 -22.40
CA ILE A 366 14.39 9.64 -21.09
C ILE A 366 14.80 8.62 -20.05
N SER A 367 15.48 9.06 -18.99
CA SER A 367 15.74 8.25 -17.81
C SER A 367 15.05 8.86 -16.60
N VAL A 368 14.37 8.03 -15.82
CA VAL A 368 13.74 8.41 -14.55
C VAL A 368 14.51 7.74 -13.44
N PHE A 369 15.03 8.55 -12.54
CA PHE A 369 15.80 8.15 -11.36
C PHE A 369 14.96 8.34 -10.11
N THR A 370 14.98 7.38 -9.20
CA THR A 370 14.50 7.56 -7.82
C THR A 370 15.71 7.68 -6.91
N VAL A 371 15.79 8.74 -6.13
CA VAL A 371 16.90 8.98 -5.20
C VAL A 371 16.40 8.81 -3.77
N ASN A 372 17.05 7.93 -3.01
CA ASN A 372 16.68 7.69 -1.62
C ASN A 372 17.14 8.84 -0.70
N PRO A 373 16.71 8.90 0.56
CA PRO A 373 17.10 9.96 1.50
C PRO A 373 18.60 10.06 1.80
N ASP A 374 19.35 8.99 1.53
CA ASP A 374 20.82 8.97 1.70
C ASP A 374 21.55 9.59 0.50
N GLY A 375 20.81 10.07 -0.52
CA GLY A 375 21.38 10.64 -1.73
C GLY A 375 21.84 9.60 -2.74
N LEU A 376 21.40 8.34 -2.62
CA LEU A 376 21.74 7.27 -3.54
C LEU A 376 20.60 6.94 -4.47
N ILE A 377 20.91 6.56 -5.70
CA ILE A 377 19.94 6.12 -6.69
C ILE A 377 19.43 4.74 -6.29
N SER A 378 18.14 4.63 -5.98
CA SER A 378 17.48 3.35 -5.66
C SER A 378 16.85 2.69 -6.89
N SER A 379 16.51 3.47 -7.92
CA SER A 379 16.06 2.91 -9.19
C SER A 379 16.40 3.81 -10.37
N VAL A 380 16.60 3.19 -11.55
CA VAL A 380 16.66 3.90 -12.83
C VAL A 380 15.82 3.19 -13.89
N ARG A 381 14.98 3.95 -14.58
CA ARG A 381 14.11 3.46 -15.65
C ARG A 381 14.43 4.26 -16.92
N SER A 382 15.08 3.63 -17.89
CA SER A 382 15.49 4.28 -19.15
C SER A 382 14.55 3.89 -20.28
N TYR A 383 14.06 4.89 -21.02
CA TYR A 383 13.14 4.76 -22.14
C TYR A 383 13.87 5.21 -23.42
N TRP A 384 14.30 4.25 -24.25
CA TRP A 384 14.95 4.50 -25.52
C TRP A 384 14.74 3.33 -26.49
N ASP A 385 14.88 3.59 -27.80
CA ASP A 385 14.64 2.59 -28.84
C ASP A 385 15.85 1.68 -29.05
N LYS A 386 15.93 0.61 -28.25
CA LYS A 386 16.98 -0.41 -28.42
C LYS A 386 16.94 -1.09 -29.77
N LYS A 387 15.75 -1.33 -30.35
CA LYS A 387 15.65 -2.01 -31.66
C LYS A 387 16.16 -1.14 -32.78
N GLY A 388 15.81 0.15 -32.78
CA GLY A 388 16.33 1.13 -33.71
C GLY A 388 17.85 1.21 -33.64
N LEU A 389 18.41 1.33 -32.44
CA LEU A 389 19.86 1.36 -32.25
C LEU A 389 20.54 0.07 -32.75
N MET A 390 20.02 -1.10 -32.33
CA MET A 390 20.61 -2.39 -32.74
C MET A 390 20.50 -2.67 -34.24
N SER A 391 19.50 -2.14 -34.93
CA SER A 391 19.37 -2.27 -36.38
C SER A 391 20.34 -1.36 -37.16
N SER A 392 20.86 -0.32 -36.52
CA SER A 392 21.87 0.59 -37.05
C SER A 392 23.29 0.09 -36.79
N LEU A 393 23.44 -0.92 -35.94
CA LEU A 393 24.70 -1.63 -35.63
C LEU A 393 24.98 -2.78 -36.57
#